data_8265af3dacfedd7075fa44def7218e51
#
_entry.id   8265af3dacfedd7075fa44def7218e51
#
_cell.length_a   1.000
_cell.length_b   1.000
_cell.length_c   1.000
_cell.angle_alpha   90.00
_cell.angle_beta   90.00
_cell.angle_gamma   90.00
#
_symmetry.space_group_name_H-M   'P 1'
#
loop_
_entity.id
_entity.type
_entity.pdbx_description
1 polymer ?
#
loop_
_entity_poly.entity_id
_entity_poly.type
_entity_poly.pdbx_seq_one_letter_code
_entity_poly.pdbx_strand_id
1 'polypeptide(L)' 'MRLKITLETIQEFNEVRELLDKASVASYPAYSMDYKSLQWHKPTLVAVGTPNAISHVEHYVLKGRNVKMEEEKGY' A
#
# COMPACT_ATOMS: atom_id res chain seq x y z
N MET A 1 7.60 6.44 -8.98
CA MET A 1 7.26 6.78 -7.60
C MET A 1 6.54 5.62 -6.95
N ARG A 2 6.81 5.36 -5.69
CA ARG A 2 6.18 4.28 -4.95
C ARG A 2 5.50 4.83 -3.70
N LEU A 3 4.37 4.24 -3.36
CA LEU A 3 3.65 4.57 -2.15
C LEU A 3 3.52 3.30 -1.29
N LYS A 4 4.12 3.32 -0.13
CA LYS A 4 4.06 2.21 0.81
C LYS A 4 2.85 2.41 1.72
N ILE A 5 1.95 1.45 1.71
CA ILE A 5 0.70 1.50 2.46
C ILE A 5 0.72 0.40 3.51
N THR A 6 0.72 0.77 4.78
CA THR A 6 0.71 -0.18 5.89
C THR A 6 -0.71 -0.34 6.40
N LEU A 7 -1.17 -1.58 6.44
CA LEU A 7 -2.54 -1.91 6.80
C LEU A 7 -2.57 -2.71 8.11
N GLU A 8 -3.71 -2.69 8.78
CA GLU A 8 -3.84 -3.36 10.08
C GLU A 8 -4.22 -4.84 9.95
N THR A 9 -5.00 -5.19 8.93
CA THR A 9 -5.50 -6.54 8.75
C THR A 9 -5.32 -7.00 7.30
N ILE A 10 -5.36 -8.33 7.12
CA ILE A 10 -5.32 -8.93 5.79
C ILE A 10 -6.57 -8.54 5.00
N GLN A 11 -7.71 -8.38 5.68
CA GLN A 11 -8.93 -7.97 5.02
C GLN A 11 -8.79 -6.58 4.40
N GLU A 12 -8.23 -5.63 5.15
CA GLU A 12 -7.96 -4.29 4.62
C GLU A 12 -6.97 -4.35 3.46
N PHE A 13 -5.95 -5.19 3.59
CA PHE A 13 -4.97 -5.39 2.53
C PHE A 13 -5.65 -5.81 1.22
N ASN A 14 -6.53 -6.79 1.29
CA ASN A 14 -7.25 -7.27 0.10
C ASN A 14 -8.18 -6.19 -0.47
N GLU A 15 -8.87 -5.45 0.38
CA GLU A 15 -9.76 -4.36 -0.05
C GLU A 15 -8.99 -3.25 -0.78
N VAL A 16 -7.88 -2.82 -0.20
CA VAL A 16 -7.06 -1.76 -0.80
C VAL A 16 -6.44 -2.24 -2.11
N ARG A 17 -5.98 -3.48 -2.14
CA ARG A 17 -5.43 -4.07 -3.35
C ARG A 17 -6.45 -4.05 -4.48
N GLU A 18 -7.69 -4.39 -4.17
CA GLU A 18 -8.77 -4.36 -5.16
C GLU A 18 -9.05 -2.94 -5.65
N LEU A 19 -9.05 -1.98 -4.74
CA LEU A 19 -9.26 -0.58 -5.10
C LEU A 19 -8.16 -0.07 -6.03
N LEU A 20 -6.91 -0.44 -5.76
CA LEU A 20 -5.79 -0.08 -6.62
C LEU A 20 -5.90 -0.71 -7.99
N ASP A 21 -6.31 -1.97 -8.04
CA ASP A 21 -6.52 -2.67 -9.30
C ASP A 21 -7.60 -2.00 -10.14
N LYS A 22 -8.69 -1.62 -9.52
CA LYS A 22 -9.78 -0.89 -10.20
C LYS A 22 -9.34 0.46 -10.71
N ALA A 23 -8.40 1.10 -10.02
CA ALA A 23 -7.85 2.38 -10.43
C ALA A 23 -6.71 2.24 -11.46
N SER A 24 -6.43 1.03 -11.89
CA SER A 24 -5.33 0.71 -12.83
C SER A 24 -3.97 1.10 -12.28
N VAL A 25 -3.77 0.97 -10.98
CA VAL A 25 -2.50 1.26 -10.32
C VAL A 25 -1.84 -0.07 -9.96
N ALA A 26 -0.63 -0.27 -10.46
CA ALA A 26 0.12 -1.48 -10.15
C ALA A 26 0.51 -1.51 -8.67
N SER A 27 0.45 -2.67 -8.06
CA SER A 27 0.81 -2.83 -6.66
C SER A 27 1.39 -4.21 -6.41
N TYR A 28 2.17 -4.34 -5.33
CA TYR A 28 2.70 -5.64 -4.93
C TYR A 28 2.80 -5.69 -3.40
N PRO A 29 2.71 -6.90 -2.82
CA PRO A 29 2.84 -7.04 -1.37
C PRO A 29 4.30 -6.87 -0.95
N ALA A 30 4.50 -6.23 0.21
CA ALA A 30 5.83 -5.95 0.73
C ALA A 30 5.94 -6.27 2.22
N TYR A 31 5.25 -7.32 2.66
CA TYR A 31 5.36 -7.75 4.04
C TYR A 31 6.44 -8.83 4.17
N SER A 32 7.05 -8.87 5.35
CA SER A 32 8.09 -9.85 5.63
C SER A 32 7.91 -10.38 7.05
N MET A 33 8.51 -11.53 7.31
CA MET A 33 8.50 -12.11 8.64
C MET A 33 9.79 -11.71 9.37
N ASP A 34 9.65 -11.35 10.62
CA ASP A 34 10.81 -11.11 11.47
C ASP A 34 11.31 -12.46 11.98
N TYR A 35 12.45 -12.90 11.46
CA TYR A 35 13.01 -14.20 11.78
C TYR A 35 13.49 -14.32 13.23
N LYS A 36 13.76 -13.18 13.88
CA LYS A 36 14.22 -13.21 15.29
C LYS A 36 13.07 -13.47 16.26
N SER A 37 11.93 -12.81 16.01
CA SER A 37 10.76 -12.94 16.86
C SER A 37 9.74 -13.92 16.31
N LEU A 38 9.93 -14.38 15.09
CA LEU A 38 8.99 -15.25 14.36
C LEU A 38 7.61 -14.62 14.25
N GLN A 39 7.57 -13.30 14.14
CA GLN A 39 6.33 -12.56 13.98
C GLN A 39 6.26 -11.91 12.62
N TRP A 40 5.06 -11.89 12.04
CA TRP A 40 4.83 -11.21 10.79
C TRP A 40 4.63 -9.72 11.03
N HIS A 41 5.24 -8.91 10.19
CA HIS A 41 4.96 -7.48 10.17
C HIS A 41 3.54 -7.25 9.67
N LYS A 42 3.02 -6.05 9.91
CA LYS A 42 1.71 -5.68 9.40
C LYS A 42 1.68 -5.79 7.88
N PRO A 43 0.54 -6.21 7.31
CA PRO A 43 0.42 -6.29 5.86
C PRO A 43 0.74 -4.95 5.21
N THR A 44 1.60 -4.98 4.22
CA THR A 44 2.06 -3.78 3.53
C THR A 44 1.89 -3.96 2.04
N LEU A 45 1.37 -2.94 1.38
CA LEU A 45 1.16 -2.93 -0.05
C LEU A 45 1.92 -1.75 -0.65
N VAL A 46 2.66 -1.99 -1.72
CA VAL A 46 3.39 -0.92 -2.40
C VAL A 46 2.70 -0.63 -3.73
N ALA A 47 2.21 0.58 -3.88
CA ALA A 47 1.62 1.04 -5.13
C ALA A 47 2.72 1.73 -5.96
N VAL A 48 2.75 1.43 -7.25
CA VAL A 48 3.77 1.95 -8.16
C VAL A 48 3.09 2.71 -9.29
N GLY A 49 3.58 3.90 -9.57
CA GLY A 49 3.02 4.69 -10.66
C GLY A 49 3.68 6.05 -10.80
N THR A 50 3.10 6.86 -11.67
CA THR A 50 3.53 8.25 -11.83
C THR A 50 3.13 9.06 -10.60
N PRO A 51 3.77 10.23 -10.37
CA PRO A 51 3.36 11.10 -9.27
C PRO A 51 1.88 11.44 -9.29
N ASN A 52 1.30 11.64 -10.47
CA ASN A 52 -0.13 11.93 -10.59
C ASN A 52 -1.00 10.74 -10.16
N ALA A 53 -0.61 9.52 -10.56
CA ALA A 53 -1.34 8.32 -10.18
C ALA A 53 -1.26 8.09 -8.67
N ILE A 54 -0.09 8.28 -8.08
CA ILE A 54 0.08 8.11 -6.64
C ILE A 54 -0.71 9.17 -5.87
N SER A 55 -0.70 10.41 -6.33
CA SER A 55 -1.49 11.48 -5.74
C SER A 55 -2.99 11.16 -5.79
N HIS A 56 -3.45 10.59 -6.90
CA HIS A 56 -4.83 10.16 -7.04
C HIS A 56 -5.17 9.07 -6.00
N VAL A 57 -4.28 8.12 -5.80
CA VAL A 57 -4.47 7.07 -4.81
C VAL A 57 -4.61 7.68 -3.41
N GLU A 58 -3.70 8.57 -3.05
CA GLU A 58 -3.72 9.19 -1.72
C GLU A 58 -4.98 9.99 -1.45
N HIS A 59 -5.43 10.75 -2.43
CA HIS A 59 -6.51 11.73 -2.23
C HIS A 59 -7.89 11.20 -2.57
N TYR A 60 -8.00 10.16 -3.40
CA TYR A 60 -9.29 9.66 -3.86
C TYR A 60 -9.53 8.20 -3.53
N VAL A 61 -8.58 7.35 -3.83
CA VAL A 61 -8.76 5.91 -3.63
C VAL A 61 -8.79 5.56 -2.14
N LEU A 62 -7.89 6.16 -1.37
CA LEU A 62 -7.76 5.90 0.06
C LEU A 62 -8.41 6.98 0.92
N LYS A 63 -9.22 7.83 0.32
CA LYS A 63 -9.91 8.89 1.04
C LYS A 63 -10.85 8.28 2.09
N GLY A 64 -10.76 8.80 3.30
CA GLY A 64 -11.60 8.35 4.41
C GLY A 64 -11.10 7.09 5.10
N ARG A 65 -10.03 6.49 4.61
CA ARG A 65 -9.42 5.33 5.24
C ARG A 65 -8.25 5.79 6.13
N ASN A 66 -8.25 5.29 7.35
CA ASN A 66 -7.19 5.62 8.31
C ASN A 66 -6.04 4.63 8.15
N VAL A 67 -5.27 4.79 7.08
CA VAL A 67 -4.14 3.91 6.78
C VAL A 67 -2.85 4.73 6.76
N LYS A 68 -1.77 4.09 7.14
CA LYS A 68 -0.45 4.73 7.13
C LYS A 68 0.13 4.66 5.72
N MET A 69 0.47 5.81 5.16
CA MET A 69 1.05 5.90 3.83
C MET A 69 2.39 6.62 3.88
N GLU A 70 3.35 6.11 3.13
CA GLU A 70 4.68 6.67 3.07
C GLU A 70 5.16 6.68 1.62
N GLU A 71 5.53 7.85 1.12
CA GLU A 71 6.05 7.96 -0.23
C GLU A 71 7.52 7.58 -0.26
N GLU A 72 7.88 6.70 -1.18
CA GLU A 72 9.27 6.35 -1.41
C GLU A 72 9.71 6.99 -2.72
N LYS A 73 10.60 7.95 -2.62
CA LYS A 73 11.20 8.58 -3.78
C LYS A 73 12.48 7.83 -4.10
N GLY A 74 12.36 6.83 -4.92
CA GLY A 74 13.52 6.11 -5.27
C GLY A 74 13.54 5.89 -6.76
N TYR A 75 14.47 6.51 -7.33
CA TYR A 75 14.72 6.24 -8.67
C TYR A 75 13.95 5.17 -9.24
#